data_5713959df6f39cc67e80534b4cfceb19
#
_entry.id   5713959df6f39cc67e80534b4cfceb19
#
_cell.length_a   1.000
_cell.length_b   1.000
_cell.length_c   1.000
_cell.angle_alpha   90.00
_cell.angle_beta   90.00
_cell.angle_gamma   90.00
#
_symmetry.space_group_name_H-M   'P 1'
#
loop_
_entity.id
_entity.type
_entity.pdbx_description
1 polymer ?
#
loop_
_entity_poly.entity_id
_entity_poly.type
_entity_poly.pdbx_seq_one_letter_code
_entity_poly.pdbx_strand_id
1 'polypeptide(L)'
;MPHIDHAALWVTDLDGARDFYSHWFNGHSNGLYENPRTGLRTYILHFTDDPREERRTRLELMSRPDVAAPAAPAEAADVAAPAERTGPGWAHVSFSLPGRDDVDRLAADMAEAGVRLVDGPRQTGDGYYEAVVLDPEGNRVELLAGDYSDNVALRPSR
;
A
#
# COMPACT_ATOMS: atom_id res chain seq x y z
N MET A 1 5.13 -24.90 -7.44
CA MET A 1 4.44 -24.68 -6.16
C MET A 1 3.58 -23.43 -6.30
N PRO A 2 2.34 -23.39 -5.74
CA PRO A 2 1.53 -22.18 -5.79
C PRO A 2 2.22 -21.03 -5.04
N HIS A 3 2.00 -19.80 -5.50
CA HIS A 3 2.51 -18.56 -4.91
C HIS A 3 1.46 -17.46 -5.09
N ILE A 4 1.59 -16.38 -4.31
CA ILE A 4 0.73 -15.22 -4.49
C ILE A 4 1.17 -14.51 -5.78
N ASP A 5 0.27 -14.39 -6.74
CA ASP A 5 0.51 -13.72 -8.01
C ASP A 5 0.35 -12.19 -7.87
N HIS A 6 -0.78 -11.76 -7.30
CA HIS A 6 -1.08 -10.36 -7.02
C HIS A 6 -2.04 -10.22 -5.82
N ALA A 7 -2.06 -9.05 -5.23
CA ALA A 7 -3.16 -8.57 -4.40
C ALA A 7 -4.02 -7.61 -5.23
N ALA A 8 -5.32 -7.53 -4.94
CA ALA A 8 -6.23 -6.65 -5.66
C ALA A 8 -6.92 -5.66 -4.71
N LEU A 9 -7.09 -4.42 -5.17
CA LEU A 9 -7.65 -3.31 -4.42
C LEU A 9 -8.77 -2.63 -5.23
N TRP A 10 -9.95 -2.52 -4.64
CA TRP A 10 -11.01 -1.67 -5.19
C TRP A 10 -10.73 -0.21 -4.91
N VAL A 11 -10.85 0.63 -5.95
CA VAL A 11 -10.67 2.07 -5.87
C VAL A 11 -11.77 2.79 -6.66
N THR A 12 -12.11 4.00 -6.27
CA THR A 12 -13.09 4.83 -6.99
C THR A 12 -12.39 5.71 -8.03
N ASP A 13 -11.22 6.25 -7.70
CA ASP A 13 -10.35 6.98 -8.64
C ASP A 13 -9.19 6.07 -9.09
N LEU A 14 -9.42 5.34 -10.18
CA LEU A 14 -8.48 4.36 -10.71
C LEU A 14 -7.17 5.00 -11.19
N ASP A 15 -7.27 6.17 -11.84
CA ASP A 15 -6.08 6.87 -12.36
C ASP A 15 -5.29 7.53 -11.23
N GLY A 16 -5.97 8.15 -10.26
CA GLY A 16 -5.33 8.72 -9.08
C GLY A 16 -4.62 7.68 -8.23
N ALA A 17 -5.22 6.50 -8.04
CA ALA A 17 -4.58 5.39 -7.34
C ALA A 17 -3.34 4.88 -8.10
N ARG A 18 -3.43 4.69 -9.43
CA ARG A 18 -2.27 4.32 -10.26
C ARG A 18 -1.14 5.32 -10.10
N ASP A 19 -1.44 6.61 -10.20
CA ASP A 19 -0.45 7.68 -10.14
C ASP A 19 0.22 7.73 -8.75
N PHE A 20 -0.54 7.52 -7.68
CA PHE A 20 -0.02 7.44 -6.33
C PHE A 20 1.01 6.31 -6.17
N TYR A 21 0.65 5.07 -6.52
CA TYR A 21 1.56 3.93 -6.39
C TYR A 21 2.73 3.99 -7.37
N SER A 22 2.55 4.59 -8.55
CA SER A 22 3.65 4.79 -9.50
C SER A 22 4.64 5.84 -9.02
N HIS A 23 4.15 6.95 -8.46
CA HIS A 23 5.00 8.05 -8.01
C HIS A 23 5.80 7.68 -6.75
N TRP A 24 5.12 7.17 -5.73
CA TRP A 24 5.74 6.97 -4.42
C TRP A 24 6.52 5.65 -4.29
N PHE A 25 6.14 4.62 -5.03
CA PHE A 25 6.68 3.26 -4.90
C PHE A 25 7.30 2.73 -6.19
N ASN A 26 7.59 3.60 -7.16
CA ASN A 26 8.15 3.22 -8.46
C ASN A 26 7.32 2.12 -9.14
N GLY A 27 6.01 2.21 -9.05
CA GLY A 27 5.09 1.25 -9.65
C GLY A 27 5.00 1.42 -11.17
N HIS A 28 5.24 0.34 -11.90
CA HIS A 28 5.11 0.28 -13.36
C HIS A 28 3.79 -0.38 -13.73
N SER A 29 2.85 0.38 -14.30
CA SER A 29 1.55 -0.17 -14.70
C SER A 29 1.54 -0.66 -16.15
N ASN A 30 0.68 -1.66 -16.40
CA ASN A 30 0.25 -1.98 -17.76
C ASN A 30 -0.66 -0.87 -18.35
N GLY A 31 -1.06 -1.04 -19.62
CA GLY A 31 -2.15 -0.24 -20.19
C GLY A 31 -3.50 -0.54 -19.53
N LEU A 32 -4.41 0.44 -19.55
CA LEU A 32 -5.75 0.27 -19.04
C LEU A 32 -6.45 -0.94 -19.70
N TYR A 33 -6.96 -1.84 -18.87
CA TYR A 33 -7.91 -2.85 -19.31
C TYR A 33 -9.33 -2.39 -18.97
N GLU A 34 -10.25 -2.55 -19.91
CA GLU A 34 -11.65 -2.24 -19.72
C GLU A 34 -12.55 -3.36 -20.24
N ASN A 35 -13.49 -3.81 -19.43
CA ASN A 35 -14.51 -4.77 -19.81
C ASN A 35 -15.84 -4.04 -20.09
N PRO A 36 -16.27 -3.93 -21.37
CA PRO A 36 -17.43 -3.15 -21.71
C PRO A 36 -18.77 -3.74 -21.22
N ARG A 37 -18.78 -5.02 -20.86
CA ARG A 37 -20.00 -5.68 -20.36
C ARG A 37 -20.25 -5.40 -18.89
N THR A 38 -19.19 -5.27 -18.10
CA THR A 38 -19.27 -5.13 -16.64
C THR A 38 -18.90 -3.73 -16.15
N GLY A 39 -18.27 -2.92 -17.02
CA GLY A 39 -17.68 -1.65 -16.63
C GLY A 39 -16.43 -1.79 -15.75
N LEU A 40 -15.91 -3.02 -15.59
CA LEU A 40 -14.67 -3.24 -14.87
C LEU A 40 -13.51 -2.58 -15.61
N ARG A 41 -12.72 -1.80 -14.88
CA ARG A 41 -11.47 -1.17 -15.34
C ARG A 41 -10.35 -1.56 -14.39
N THR A 42 -9.17 -1.92 -14.92
CA THR A 42 -8.04 -2.31 -14.09
C THR A 42 -6.71 -1.82 -14.62
N TYR A 43 -5.79 -1.58 -13.67
CA TYR A 43 -4.35 -1.53 -13.88
C TYR A 43 -3.68 -2.60 -13.03
N ILE A 44 -2.62 -3.22 -13.54
CA ILE A 44 -1.74 -4.10 -12.77
C ILE A 44 -0.37 -3.43 -12.69
N LEU A 45 0.08 -3.14 -11.48
CA LEU A 45 1.38 -2.55 -11.20
C LEU A 45 2.36 -3.61 -10.72
N HIS A 46 3.63 -3.47 -11.11
CA HIS A 46 4.75 -4.19 -10.50
C HIS A 46 5.78 -3.17 -9.98
N PHE A 47 6.59 -3.59 -9.01
CA PHE A 47 7.47 -2.71 -8.25
C PHE A 47 8.95 -3.10 -8.37
N THR A 48 9.33 -3.65 -9.52
CA THR A 48 10.72 -4.02 -9.83
C THR A 48 11.11 -3.56 -11.22
N ASP A 49 12.34 -3.10 -11.37
CA ASP A 49 12.94 -2.73 -12.65
C ASP A 49 13.65 -3.92 -13.33
N ASP A 50 13.81 -5.06 -12.64
CA ASP A 50 14.46 -6.24 -13.24
C ASP A 50 13.49 -7.00 -14.15
N PRO A 51 13.68 -6.94 -15.48
CA PRO A 51 12.83 -7.64 -16.43
C PRO A 51 12.92 -9.17 -16.32
N ARG A 52 13.94 -9.69 -15.62
CA ARG A 52 14.16 -11.14 -15.42
C ARG A 52 13.42 -11.68 -14.21
N GLU A 53 12.88 -10.82 -13.38
CA GLU A 53 12.11 -11.24 -12.22
C GLU A 53 10.74 -11.77 -12.64
N GLU A 54 10.64 -13.07 -12.87
CA GLU A 54 9.40 -13.75 -13.31
C GLU A 54 8.31 -13.75 -12.24
N ARG A 55 8.71 -13.65 -10.94
CA ARG A 55 7.80 -13.68 -9.78
C ARG A 55 7.71 -12.31 -9.13
N ARG A 56 7.30 -11.32 -9.91
CA ARG A 56 7.13 -9.94 -9.43
C ARG A 56 5.95 -9.86 -8.48
N THR A 57 6.12 -9.18 -7.36
CA THR A 57 5.00 -8.74 -6.55
C THR A 57 4.17 -7.74 -7.34
N ARG A 58 2.86 -7.98 -7.44
CA ARG A 58 1.94 -7.13 -8.21
C ARG A 58 0.77 -6.67 -7.37
N LEU A 59 0.31 -5.45 -7.68
CA LEU A 59 -0.93 -4.88 -7.15
C LEU A 59 -1.88 -4.64 -8.33
N GLU A 60 -3.08 -5.22 -8.28
CA GLU A 60 -4.15 -4.91 -9.22
C GLU A 60 -5.03 -3.82 -8.63
N LEU A 61 -5.14 -2.70 -9.31
CA LEU A 61 -6.11 -1.65 -9.00
C LEU A 61 -7.35 -1.89 -9.85
N MET A 62 -8.50 -1.91 -9.21
CA MET A 62 -9.78 -2.26 -9.84
C MET A 62 -10.80 -1.17 -9.58
N SER A 63 -11.55 -0.78 -10.61
CA SER A 63 -12.69 0.11 -10.48
C SER A 63 -13.89 -0.41 -11.27
N ARG A 64 -15.09 -0.14 -10.77
CA ARG A 64 -16.36 -0.50 -11.40
C ARG A 64 -17.46 0.48 -10.96
N PRO A 65 -18.50 0.73 -11.77
CA PRO A 65 -19.53 1.74 -11.44
C PRO A 65 -20.30 1.51 -10.12
N ASP A 66 -20.32 0.27 -9.62
CA ASP A 66 -20.98 -0.09 -8.36
C ASP A 66 -20.03 -0.12 -7.14
N VAL A 67 -18.73 0.19 -7.33
CA VAL A 67 -17.81 0.41 -6.22
C VAL A 67 -18.13 1.78 -5.62
N ALA A 68 -18.65 1.76 -4.41
CA ALA A 68 -18.98 3.00 -3.69
C ALA A 68 -17.69 3.62 -3.12
N ALA A 69 -17.61 4.95 -3.17
CA ALA A 69 -16.57 5.67 -2.43
C ALA A 69 -16.63 5.26 -0.95
N PRO A 70 -15.47 5.14 -0.28
CA PRO A 70 -15.46 4.93 1.16
C PRO A 70 -16.33 6.01 1.82
N ALA A 71 -17.14 5.63 2.81
CA ALA A 71 -17.93 6.60 3.55
C ALA A 71 -16.98 7.71 4.04
N ALA A 72 -17.30 8.97 3.70
CA ALA A 72 -16.51 10.10 4.16
C ALA A 72 -16.27 9.93 5.67
N PRO A 73 -15.05 10.11 6.17
CA PRO A 73 -14.81 10.14 7.61
C PRO A 73 -15.79 11.16 8.19
N ALA A 74 -16.56 10.74 9.19
CA ALA A 74 -17.49 11.65 9.88
C ALA A 74 -16.75 12.96 10.15
N GLU A 75 -17.36 14.09 9.77
CA GLU A 75 -16.74 15.43 9.76
C GLU A 75 -15.84 15.62 10.98
N ALA A 76 -14.58 15.93 10.69
CA ALA A 76 -13.63 16.61 11.59
C ALA A 76 -13.84 16.34 13.09
N ALA A 77 -13.89 15.10 13.50
CA ALA A 77 -13.53 14.76 14.87
C ALA A 77 -11.99 14.73 14.91
N ASP A 78 -11.44 15.59 15.75
CA ASP A 78 -10.04 15.74 16.10
C ASP A 78 -9.04 14.82 15.40
N VAL A 79 -7.89 15.37 15.05
CA VAL A 79 -6.72 14.74 14.39
C VAL A 79 -6.20 13.46 15.11
N ALA A 80 -7.04 12.84 15.91
CA ALA A 80 -6.84 11.54 16.53
C ALA A 80 -7.18 10.47 15.50
N ALA A 81 -6.20 9.66 15.16
CA ALA A 81 -6.14 8.44 14.38
C ALA A 81 -7.42 8.10 13.56
N PRO A 82 -7.27 7.80 12.26
CA PRO A 82 -8.39 7.21 11.51
C PRO A 82 -8.87 6.04 12.33
N ALA A 83 -10.20 5.94 12.51
CA ALA A 83 -10.78 4.79 13.18
C ALA A 83 -10.14 3.54 12.61
N GLU A 84 -9.35 2.84 13.43
CA GLU A 84 -8.77 1.57 13.03
C GLU A 84 -9.91 0.75 12.47
N ARG A 85 -9.80 0.32 11.21
CA ARG A 85 -10.71 -0.68 10.67
C ARG A 85 -10.43 -1.95 11.45
N THR A 86 -10.98 -2.02 12.65
CA THR A 86 -10.89 -3.16 13.54
C THR A 86 -11.94 -4.18 13.13
N GLY A 87 -11.56 -5.09 12.27
CA GLY A 87 -12.42 -6.17 11.80
C GLY A 87 -11.66 -7.15 10.94
N PRO A 88 -12.19 -8.35 10.72
CA PRO A 88 -11.56 -9.33 9.84
C PRO A 88 -11.41 -8.74 8.42
N GLY A 89 -10.25 -8.94 7.80
CA GLY A 89 -9.95 -8.49 6.44
C GLY A 89 -8.49 -8.07 6.27
N TRP A 90 -8.19 -7.43 5.13
CA TRP A 90 -6.87 -6.88 4.85
C TRP A 90 -6.64 -5.65 5.74
N ALA A 91 -5.50 -5.62 6.44
CA ALA A 91 -5.14 -4.50 7.31
C ALA A 91 -4.38 -3.40 6.55
N HIS A 92 -3.38 -3.80 5.78
CA HIS A 92 -2.50 -2.90 5.01
C HIS A 92 -1.80 -3.66 3.88
N VAL A 93 -1.17 -2.93 2.98
CA VAL A 93 -0.09 -3.39 2.10
C VAL A 93 1.22 -2.78 2.61
N SER A 94 2.30 -3.56 2.62
CA SER A 94 3.61 -3.11 3.10
C SER A 94 4.61 -3.05 1.96
N PHE A 95 5.38 -1.94 1.93
CA PHE A 95 6.51 -1.75 1.02
C PHE A 95 7.81 -1.75 1.81
N SER A 96 8.70 -2.67 1.46
CA SER A 96 10.02 -2.76 2.07
C SER A 96 10.96 -1.73 1.47
N LEU A 97 11.64 -0.98 2.34
CA LEU A 97 12.62 0.03 2.00
C LEU A 97 14.03 -0.42 2.45
N PRO A 98 15.10 0.10 1.83
CA PRO A 98 16.48 -0.35 2.13
C PRO A 98 16.91 -0.14 3.58
N GLY A 99 16.39 0.90 4.25
CA GLY A 99 16.80 1.22 5.62
C GLY A 99 15.89 2.21 6.32
N ARG A 100 16.19 2.47 7.61
CA ARG A 100 15.41 3.39 8.45
C ARG A 100 15.39 4.80 7.90
N ASP A 101 16.56 5.30 7.44
CA ASP A 101 16.68 6.64 6.87
C ASP A 101 15.79 6.79 5.61
N ASP A 102 15.55 5.69 4.87
CA ASP A 102 14.64 5.69 3.72
C ASP A 102 13.18 5.78 4.15
N VAL A 103 12.81 5.12 5.25
CA VAL A 103 11.46 5.25 5.85
C VAL A 103 11.24 6.68 6.32
N ASP A 104 12.19 7.26 7.08
CA ASP A 104 12.08 8.63 7.58
C ASP A 104 11.94 9.63 6.44
N ARG A 105 12.80 9.53 5.43
CA ARG A 105 12.79 10.42 4.26
C ARG A 105 11.47 10.29 3.49
N LEU A 106 11.07 9.07 3.12
CA LEU A 106 9.85 8.87 2.34
C LEU A 106 8.60 9.32 3.09
N ALA A 107 8.51 9.02 4.39
CA ALA A 107 7.39 9.47 5.22
C ALA A 107 7.32 11.01 5.31
N ALA A 108 8.48 11.69 5.42
CA ALA A 108 8.54 13.15 5.45
C ALA A 108 8.14 13.75 4.09
N ASP A 109 8.69 13.23 2.98
CA ASP A 109 8.39 13.70 1.61
C ASP A 109 6.89 13.53 1.30
N MET A 110 6.30 12.39 1.67
CA MET A 110 4.87 12.11 1.51
C MET A 110 4.02 13.08 2.34
N ALA A 111 4.39 13.32 3.60
CA ALA A 111 3.67 14.25 4.48
C ALA A 111 3.75 15.70 3.96
N GLU A 112 4.91 16.15 3.46
CA GLU A 112 5.08 17.46 2.83
C GLU A 112 4.21 17.61 1.57
N ALA A 113 4.05 16.53 0.80
CA ALA A 113 3.15 16.48 -0.37
C ALA A 113 1.66 16.37 0.01
N GLY A 114 1.32 16.33 1.31
CA GLY A 114 -0.06 16.26 1.80
C GLY A 114 -0.62 14.84 1.91
N VAL A 115 0.20 13.80 1.75
CA VAL A 115 -0.20 12.42 2.04
C VAL A 115 -0.35 12.26 3.56
N ARG A 116 -1.43 11.65 4.01
CA ARG A 116 -1.73 11.52 5.43
C ARG A 116 -0.84 10.45 6.08
N LEU A 117 0.10 10.88 6.93
CA LEU A 117 0.85 10.01 7.85
C LEU A 117 -0.04 9.72 9.07
N VAL A 118 -0.27 8.45 9.37
CA VAL A 118 -1.17 8.03 10.47
C VAL A 118 -0.47 7.33 11.61
N ASP A 119 0.75 6.80 11.39
CA ASP A 119 1.58 6.21 12.45
C ASP A 119 3.06 6.27 12.06
N GLY A 120 3.93 6.39 13.05
CA GLY A 120 5.39 6.39 12.88
C GLY A 120 5.97 7.70 12.29
N PRO A 121 7.23 7.66 11.81
CA PRO A 121 8.17 6.53 11.87
C PRO A 121 8.53 6.10 13.29
N ARG A 122 8.58 4.81 13.54
CA ARG A 122 8.93 4.23 14.85
C ARG A 122 9.47 2.82 14.76
N GLN A 123 10.17 2.40 15.81
CA GLN A 123 10.53 0.99 15.99
C GLN A 123 9.39 0.24 16.65
N THR A 124 9.01 -0.89 16.09
CA THR A 124 8.00 -1.79 16.66
C THR A 124 8.61 -2.81 17.63
N GLY A 125 7.76 -3.42 18.45
CA GLY A 125 8.19 -4.39 19.43
C GLY A 125 8.71 -5.71 18.84
N ASP A 126 8.38 -5.99 17.58
CA ASP A 126 8.85 -7.13 16.82
C ASP A 126 10.13 -6.86 16.02
N GLY A 127 10.67 -5.64 16.10
CA GLY A 127 11.98 -5.29 15.60
C GLY A 127 12.03 -4.58 14.25
N TYR A 128 10.87 -4.33 13.63
CA TYR A 128 10.80 -3.52 12.42
C TYR A 128 10.86 -2.03 12.73
N TYR A 129 11.26 -1.25 11.75
CA TYR A 129 11.13 0.21 11.75
C TYR A 129 10.13 0.59 10.65
N GLU A 130 9.06 1.26 11.03
CA GLU A 130 7.92 1.45 10.13
C GLU A 130 7.25 2.81 10.28
N ALA A 131 6.58 3.21 9.22
CA ALA A 131 5.59 4.27 9.21
C ALA A 131 4.36 3.81 8.43
N VAL A 132 3.20 4.39 8.71
CA VAL A 132 1.95 4.09 7.99
C VAL A 132 1.37 5.37 7.42
N VAL A 133 1.12 5.35 6.11
CA VAL A 133 0.43 6.42 5.39
C VAL A 133 -0.91 5.93 4.85
N LEU A 134 -1.75 6.84 4.38
CA LEU A 134 -2.98 6.49 3.64
C LEU A 134 -2.78 6.76 2.16
N ASP A 135 -3.25 5.84 1.33
CA ASP A 135 -3.42 6.10 -0.10
C ASP A 135 -4.60 7.07 -0.35
N PRO A 136 -4.86 7.53 -1.59
CA PRO A 136 -5.95 8.46 -1.89
C PRO A 136 -7.34 7.94 -1.51
N GLU A 137 -7.52 6.63 -1.42
CA GLU A 137 -8.80 5.99 -1.03
C GLU A 137 -8.88 5.68 0.47
N GLY A 138 -7.85 6.07 1.26
CA GLY A 138 -7.78 5.85 2.70
C GLY A 138 -7.32 4.45 3.11
N ASN A 139 -6.77 3.66 2.18
CA ASN A 139 -6.17 2.38 2.54
C ASN A 139 -4.81 2.58 3.21
N ARG A 140 -4.50 1.73 4.18
CA ARG A 140 -3.24 1.80 4.91
C ARG A 140 -2.11 1.22 4.06
N VAL A 141 -1.04 1.99 3.94
CA VAL A 141 0.21 1.61 3.28
C VAL A 141 1.32 1.73 4.29
N GLU A 142 1.98 0.62 4.58
CA GLU A 142 3.10 0.58 5.51
C GLU A 142 4.41 0.78 4.75
N LEU A 143 5.28 1.63 5.28
CA LEU A 143 6.66 1.83 4.87
C LEU A 143 7.52 1.07 5.87
N LEU A 144 8.24 0.04 5.44
CA LEU A 144 8.89 -0.90 6.32
C LEU A 144 10.39 -0.96 6.05
N ALA A 145 11.22 -0.81 7.07
CA ALA A 145 12.64 -1.13 7.02
C ALA A 145 12.95 -2.29 7.99
N GLY A 146 13.74 -3.23 7.49
CA GLY A 146 14.13 -4.42 8.20
C GLY A 146 13.97 -5.66 7.34
N ASP A 147 14.81 -6.63 7.59
CA ASP A 147 14.74 -7.92 6.91
C ASP A 147 14.02 -8.93 7.83
N TYR A 148 13.18 -9.76 7.24
CA TYR A 148 12.57 -10.90 7.92
C TYR A 148 13.62 -11.76 8.64
N SER A 149 14.85 -11.84 8.09
CA SER A 149 15.97 -12.57 8.69
C SER A 149 16.47 -11.95 10.01
N ASP A 150 16.30 -10.65 10.19
CA ASP A 150 16.79 -9.90 11.36
C ASP A 150 15.76 -9.88 12.51
N ASN A 151 14.51 -10.19 12.20
CA ASN A 151 13.44 -10.20 13.17
C ASN A 151 13.42 -11.49 13.99
N VAL A 152 13.90 -11.39 15.24
CA VAL A 152 14.00 -12.53 16.16
C VAL A 152 12.62 -13.14 16.48
N ALA A 153 11.55 -12.34 16.49
CA ALA A 153 10.20 -12.80 16.78
C ALA A 153 9.62 -13.70 15.69
N LEU A 154 10.11 -13.57 14.45
CA LEU A 154 9.66 -14.36 13.30
C LEU A 154 10.57 -15.56 12.99
N ARG A 155 11.62 -15.78 13.78
CA ARG A 155 12.46 -16.98 13.62
C ARG A 155 11.65 -18.21 14.01
N PRO A 156 11.69 -19.29 13.19
CA PRO A 156 11.03 -20.54 13.57
C PRO A 156 11.59 -21.01 14.91
N SER A 157 10.69 -21.43 15.80
CA SER A 157 11.08 -22.14 17.04
C SER A 157 11.89 -23.39 16.63
N ARG A 158 13.07 -23.56 17.20
CA ARG A 158 13.88 -24.77 16.99
C ARG A 158 13.23 -25.97 17.66
#